data_6ca3bd38c8025677b158e871e6b2d617
#
_entry.id   6ca3bd38c8025677b158e871e6b2d617
#
_cell.length_a   1.000
_cell.length_b   1.000
_cell.length_c   1.000
_cell.angle_alpha   90.00
_cell.angle_beta   90.00
_cell.angle_gamma   90.00
#
_symmetry.space_group_name_H-M   'P 1'
#
loop_
_entity.id
_entity.type
_entity.pdbx_description
1 polymer ?
#
loop_
_entity_poly.entity_id
_entity_poly.type
_entity_poly.pdbx_seq_one_letter_code
_entity_poly.pdbx_strand_id
1 'polypeptide(L)'
;MKYILVVLAGACDKPAAQLGERTPLDAAKLSNLHFFAKSGKVGTVKLLTDKTPFSPDAVLMNALGYDIQKDYPGRGPLDAANCELNLEDNEVAFSMHFVTEANGVLADSTAGLISTKEARVLTHFLNKKLASDFVRFYSGGEYRNVVVIKDAHGFAALSARTQDPRMVEGKVIQDILPKGPGDEALKKLMFDAKLLLQDHEINQVRVDLGQNPANMIWLWGQGRRPALTPLKEKYGFQSGAILAAREYALGLARLSGLTAVEVRQEGLEFHEYCERMVKAFHEAIEEKDFVVVVLHSAEEASLAGDLSAKVSSLEATDFFVLSKIREYLQKNMEARLIVTPGFTAPSEDRGYSREPAPFAMIGKNVFPDDVEKFTELAAKPSELKLGRPAELMDL
;
A
#
# COMPACT_ATOMS: atom_id res chain seq x y z
N MET A 1 14.19 -17.39 17.01
CA MET A 1 14.22 -15.93 17.18
C MET A 1 13.05 -15.37 16.41
N LYS A 2 12.35 -14.34 16.93
CA LYS A 2 11.21 -13.72 16.23
C LYS A 2 11.64 -12.38 15.67
N TYR A 3 11.26 -12.10 14.42
CA TYR A 3 11.53 -10.85 13.74
C TYR A 3 10.22 -10.14 13.41
N ILE A 4 10.16 -8.85 13.68
CA ILE A 4 8.98 -8.02 13.46
C ILE A 4 9.39 -6.82 12.62
N LEU A 5 8.69 -6.58 11.51
CA LEU A 5 8.81 -5.36 10.72
C LEU A 5 7.48 -4.62 10.77
N VAL A 6 7.49 -3.39 11.28
CA VAL A 6 6.31 -2.52 11.25
C VAL A 6 6.53 -1.42 10.23
N VAL A 7 5.64 -1.33 9.26
CA VAL A 7 5.63 -0.27 8.24
C VAL A 7 4.44 0.65 8.51
N LEU A 8 4.73 1.87 8.97
CA LEU A 8 3.77 2.96 9.17
C LEU A 8 3.71 3.78 7.88
N ALA A 9 3.08 3.22 6.84
CA ALA A 9 3.15 3.75 5.48
C ALA A 9 2.85 5.26 5.42
N GLY A 10 3.80 6.03 4.89
CA GLY A 10 3.66 7.47 4.70
C GLY A 10 3.60 8.31 5.98
N ALA A 11 4.02 7.79 7.13
CA ALA A 11 3.97 8.53 8.41
C ALA A 11 4.83 9.81 8.42
N CYS A 12 5.91 9.87 7.64
CA CYS A 12 6.72 11.08 7.47
C CYS A 12 6.00 12.16 6.66
N ASP A 13 6.32 13.41 6.97
CA ASP A 13 5.76 14.59 6.31
C ASP A 13 6.76 15.76 6.33
N LYS A 14 6.39 16.86 5.69
CA LYS A 14 7.04 18.16 5.84
C LYS A 14 6.57 18.86 7.12
N PRO A 15 7.38 19.77 7.69
CA PRO A 15 6.89 20.68 8.72
C PRO A 15 5.71 21.50 8.22
N ALA A 16 4.68 21.66 9.07
CA ALA A 16 3.48 22.40 8.71
C ALA A 16 3.17 23.52 9.69
N ALA A 17 2.78 24.68 9.18
CA ALA A 17 2.42 25.85 10.00
C ALA A 17 1.29 25.53 11.00
N GLN A 18 0.32 24.72 10.60
CA GLN A 18 -0.78 24.23 11.44
C GLN A 18 -0.31 23.42 12.67
N LEU A 19 0.91 22.85 12.61
CA LEU A 19 1.53 22.11 13.71
C LEU A 19 2.65 22.90 14.41
N GLY A 20 2.74 24.22 14.16
CA GLY A 20 3.80 25.09 14.71
C GLY A 20 5.17 24.74 14.14
N GLU A 21 5.27 24.61 12.83
CA GLU A 21 6.48 24.26 12.06
C GLU A 21 7.08 22.90 12.47
N ARG A 22 6.23 21.95 12.91
CA ARG A 22 6.62 20.56 13.21
C ARG A 22 6.05 19.61 12.19
N THR A 23 6.69 18.44 12.05
CA THR A 23 6.12 17.32 11.30
C THR A 23 5.05 16.60 12.12
N PRO A 24 4.15 15.81 11.52
CA PRO A 24 3.21 14.96 12.26
C PRO A 24 3.90 14.02 13.27
N LEU A 25 5.06 13.44 12.93
CA LEU A 25 5.82 12.59 13.85
C LEU A 25 6.37 13.36 15.06
N ASP A 26 6.68 14.65 14.92
CA ASP A 26 7.15 15.47 16.04
C ASP A 26 5.99 16.11 16.84
N ALA A 27 4.84 16.32 16.22
CA ALA A 27 3.67 16.93 16.85
C ALA A 27 2.81 15.94 17.62
N ALA A 28 2.69 14.70 17.12
CA ALA A 28 1.87 13.66 17.70
C ALA A 28 2.45 13.07 19.00
N LYS A 29 1.59 12.53 19.85
CA LYS A 29 1.98 11.86 21.11
C LYS A 29 2.32 10.39 20.85
N LEU A 30 3.61 10.11 20.58
CA LEU A 30 4.11 8.81 20.11
C LEU A 30 5.02 8.15 21.16
N SER A 31 4.49 7.89 22.35
CA SER A 31 5.27 7.39 23.49
C SER A 31 5.93 6.03 23.25
N ASN A 32 5.31 5.16 22.44
CA ASN A 32 5.87 3.84 22.13
C ASN A 32 6.90 3.92 21.02
N LEU A 33 6.70 4.74 19.98
CA LEU A 33 7.74 5.01 18.98
C LEU A 33 8.97 5.66 19.61
N HIS A 34 8.79 6.62 20.52
CA HIS A 34 9.92 7.24 21.23
C HIS A 34 10.61 6.23 22.15
N PHE A 35 9.88 5.32 22.78
CA PHE A 35 10.47 4.23 23.54
C PHE A 35 11.33 3.32 22.64
N PHE A 36 10.89 3.00 21.42
CA PHE A 36 11.68 2.19 20.49
C PHE A 36 12.96 2.91 20.06
N ALA A 37 12.90 4.21 19.82
CA ALA A 37 14.09 5.02 19.53
C ALA A 37 15.07 5.01 20.70
N LYS A 38 14.60 5.38 21.89
CA LYS A 38 15.43 5.50 23.11
C LYS A 38 16.04 4.18 23.57
N SER A 39 15.34 3.05 23.32
CA SER A 39 15.79 1.73 23.77
C SER A 39 16.50 0.92 22.68
N GLY A 40 16.72 1.51 21.51
CA GLY A 40 17.28 0.86 20.34
C GLY A 40 18.24 1.76 19.57
N LYS A 41 18.36 1.49 18.28
CA LYS A 41 19.13 2.32 17.33
C LYS A 41 18.19 2.98 16.35
N VAL A 42 18.45 4.25 16.04
CA VAL A 42 17.74 5.01 15.04
C VAL A 42 18.64 5.29 13.84
N GLY A 43 18.11 5.11 12.65
CA GLY A 43 18.79 5.41 11.41
C GLY A 43 17.87 6.00 10.36
N THR A 44 18.38 6.17 9.17
CA THR A 44 17.61 6.59 8.00
C THR A 44 17.77 5.61 6.86
N VAL A 45 16.67 5.41 6.10
CA VAL A 45 16.65 4.55 4.90
C VAL A 45 15.89 5.24 3.78
N LYS A 46 16.38 5.12 2.55
CA LYS A 46 15.70 5.61 1.35
C LYS A 46 15.08 4.44 0.60
N LEU A 47 13.87 4.03 1.00
CA LEU A 47 13.14 2.95 0.32
C LEU A 47 12.48 3.42 -0.99
N LEU A 48 12.09 4.68 -1.10
CA LEU A 48 11.62 5.29 -2.34
C LEU A 48 12.80 5.93 -3.06
N THR A 49 13.58 5.10 -3.77
CA THR A 49 14.77 5.54 -4.53
C THR A 49 14.37 6.21 -5.86
N ASP A 50 15.34 6.79 -6.57
CA ASP A 50 15.08 7.43 -7.88
C ASP A 50 14.59 6.45 -8.95
N LYS A 51 14.86 5.15 -8.75
CA LYS A 51 14.45 4.05 -9.62
C LYS A 51 13.16 3.37 -9.17
N THR A 52 12.66 3.69 -7.98
CA THR A 52 11.42 3.13 -7.42
C THR A 52 10.23 3.92 -7.96
N PRO A 53 9.19 3.27 -8.49
CA PRO A 53 7.93 3.93 -8.78
C PRO A 53 7.36 4.64 -7.54
N PHE A 54 6.62 5.72 -7.73
CA PHE A 54 5.88 6.38 -6.64
C PHE A 54 4.67 5.52 -6.24
N SER A 55 4.95 4.41 -5.56
CA SER A 55 3.94 3.41 -5.19
C SER A 55 4.33 2.70 -3.89
N PRO A 56 3.41 2.57 -2.93
CA PRO A 56 3.68 1.94 -1.64
C PRO A 56 4.01 0.45 -1.73
N ASP A 57 3.50 -0.24 -2.74
CA ASP A 57 3.83 -1.65 -3.01
C ASP A 57 5.31 -1.81 -3.39
N ALA A 58 5.85 -0.93 -4.24
CA ALA A 58 7.27 -0.94 -4.58
C ALA A 58 8.15 -0.62 -3.36
N VAL A 59 7.70 0.29 -2.49
CA VAL A 59 8.41 0.58 -1.23
C VAL A 59 8.38 -0.62 -0.30
N LEU A 60 7.25 -1.31 -0.17
CA LEU A 60 7.16 -2.52 0.66
C LEU A 60 8.07 -3.63 0.12
N MET A 61 8.14 -3.82 -1.22
CA MET A 61 9.09 -4.75 -1.82
C MET A 61 10.55 -4.39 -1.50
N ASN A 62 10.90 -3.11 -1.60
CA ASN A 62 12.22 -2.62 -1.18
C ASN A 62 12.49 -2.88 0.30
N ALA A 63 11.52 -2.63 1.18
CA ALA A 63 11.64 -2.88 2.62
C ALA A 63 11.86 -4.36 2.93
N LEU A 64 11.33 -5.26 2.10
CA LEU A 64 11.53 -6.71 2.18
C LEU A 64 12.79 -7.18 1.41
N GLY A 65 13.62 -6.25 0.93
CA GLY A 65 14.90 -6.54 0.31
C GLY A 65 14.83 -7.07 -1.11
N TYR A 66 13.74 -6.87 -1.84
CA TYR A 66 13.69 -7.13 -3.28
C TYR A 66 14.34 -6.00 -4.08
N ASP A 67 14.90 -6.32 -5.23
CA ASP A 67 15.43 -5.34 -6.17
C ASP A 67 14.31 -4.88 -7.12
N ILE A 68 13.86 -3.64 -6.93
CA ILE A 68 12.76 -3.09 -7.72
C ILE A 68 13.02 -3.09 -9.23
N GLN A 69 14.27 -2.91 -9.66
CA GLN A 69 14.57 -2.93 -11.08
C GLN A 69 14.41 -4.30 -11.72
N LYS A 70 14.59 -5.35 -10.93
CA LYS A 70 14.54 -6.74 -11.37
C LYS A 70 13.21 -7.42 -11.02
N ASP A 71 12.73 -7.16 -9.80
CA ASP A 71 11.72 -7.98 -9.16
C ASP A 71 10.32 -7.34 -9.19
N TYR A 72 10.22 -6.00 -9.45
CA TYR A 72 8.93 -5.32 -9.41
C TYR A 72 8.03 -5.66 -10.61
N PRO A 73 6.92 -6.35 -10.38
CA PRO A 73 6.08 -6.84 -11.47
C PRO A 73 5.06 -5.80 -11.98
N GLY A 74 4.91 -4.67 -11.30
CA GLY A 74 3.76 -3.77 -11.39
C GLY A 74 2.71 -4.05 -10.32
N ARG A 75 1.78 -3.14 -10.15
CA ARG A 75 0.70 -3.24 -9.15
C ARG A 75 -0.29 -4.35 -9.48
N GLY A 76 -0.71 -4.46 -10.75
CA GLY A 76 -1.72 -5.43 -11.19
C GLY A 76 -1.41 -6.87 -10.83
N PRO A 77 -0.19 -7.39 -11.04
CA PRO A 77 0.17 -8.75 -10.62
C PRO A 77 0.11 -8.99 -9.11
N LEU A 78 0.38 -7.98 -8.29
CA LEU A 78 0.22 -8.07 -6.83
C LEU A 78 -1.26 -8.18 -6.45
N ASP A 79 -2.10 -7.34 -7.03
CA ASP A 79 -3.55 -7.37 -6.81
C ASP A 79 -4.15 -8.69 -7.35
N ALA A 80 -3.66 -9.20 -8.49
CA ALA A 80 -4.06 -10.49 -9.04
C ALA A 80 -3.69 -11.65 -8.10
N ALA A 81 -2.49 -11.61 -7.52
CA ALA A 81 -2.07 -12.62 -6.54
C ALA A 81 -2.93 -12.56 -5.27
N ASN A 82 -3.40 -11.38 -4.85
CA ASN A 82 -4.36 -11.28 -3.76
C ASN A 82 -5.70 -11.95 -4.11
N CYS A 83 -6.16 -11.84 -5.35
CA CYS A 83 -7.33 -12.56 -5.85
C CYS A 83 -7.06 -14.06 -6.12
N GLU A 84 -5.90 -14.59 -5.71
CA GLU A 84 -5.46 -15.97 -5.91
C GLU A 84 -5.42 -16.40 -7.40
N LEU A 85 -5.20 -15.41 -8.29
CA LEU A 85 -5.08 -15.66 -9.72
C LEU A 85 -3.66 -16.13 -10.06
N ASN A 86 -3.60 -17.22 -10.81
CA ASN A 86 -2.34 -17.71 -11.35
C ASN A 86 -2.24 -17.28 -12.81
N LEU A 87 -1.53 -16.18 -13.05
CA LEU A 87 -1.35 -15.61 -14.38
C LEU A 87 -0.60 -16.56 -15.30
N GLU A 88 -1.07 -16.73 -16.54
CA GLU A 88 -0.34 -17.41 -17.63
C GLU A 88 0.75 -16.48 -18.18
N ASP A 89 1.74 -17.06 -18.89
CA ASP A 89 2.89 -16.29 -19.42
C ASP A 89 2.49 -15.19 -20.42
N ASN A 90 1.36 -15.38 -21.12
CA ASN A 90 0.80 -14.42 -22.07
C ASN A 90 -0.26 -13.50 -21.44
N GLU A 91 -0.46 -13.54 -20.12
CA GLU A 91 -1.42 -12.70 -19.42
C GLU A 91 -0.74 -11.47 -18.80
N VAL A 92 -1.42 -10.34 -18.92
CA VAL A 92 -1.08 -9.07 -18.29
C VAL A 92 -2.18 -8.69 -17.31
N ALA A 93 -1.85 -8.55 -16.03
CA ALA A 93 -2.77 -8.06 -15.03
C ALA A 93 -2.65 -6.55 -14.86
N PHE A 94 -3.79 -5.89 -14.75
CA PHE A 94 -3.94 -4.47 -14.42
C PHE A 94 -4.63 -4.35 -13.06
N SER A 95 -4.19 -3.43 -12.23
CA SER A 95 -5.03 -2.88 -11.18
C SER A 95 -6.17 -2.11 -11.84
N MET A 96 -7.40 -2.43 -11.48
CA MET A 96 -8.61 -1.76 -11.98
C MET A 96 -9.30 -1.06 -10.83
N HIS A 97 -9.37 0.26 -10.88
CA HIS A 97 -10.17 1.00 -9.93
C HIS A 97 -11.53 1.36 -10.54
N PHE A 98 -12.59 1.24 -9.73
CA PHE A 98 -13.79 2.02 -9.99
C PHE A 98 -13.53 3.46 -9.60
N VAL A 99 -13.89 4.38 -10.48
CA VAL A 99 -13.68 5.82 -10.30
C VAL A 99 -14.95 6.59 -10.67
N THR A 100 -15.03 7.83 -10.19
CA THR A 100 -16.06 8.78 -10.62
C THR A 100 -15.49 9.71 -11.68
N GLU A 101 -16.06 9.69 -12.85
CA GLU A 101 -15.86 10.72 -13.87
C GLU A 101 -17.03 11.69 -13.83
N ALA A 102 -16.74 13.00 -13.83
CA ALA A 102 -17.72 14.06 -13.94
C ALA A 102 -17.21 15.19 -14.84
N ASN A 103 -18.00 15.56 -15.85
CA ASN A 103 -17.70 16.65 -16.77
C ASN A 103 -16.32 16.55 -17.46
N GLY A 104 -15.87 15.33 -17.78
CA GLY A 104 -14.58 15.10 -18.43
C GLY A 104 -13.38 15.10 -17.44
N VAL A 105 -13.63 15.15 -16.14
CA VAL A 105 -12.61 15.17 -15.08
C VAL A 105 -12.70 13.86 -14.27
N LEU A 106 -11.56 13.34 -13.84
CA LEU A 106 -11.48 12.29 -12.82
C LEU A 106 -11.80 12.91 -11.46
N ALA A 107 -13.09 12.92 -11.10
CA ALA A 107 -13.58 13.65 -9.93
C ALA A 107 -13.29 12.95 -8.60
N ASP A 108 -13.24 11.60 -8.61
CA ASP A 108 -12.98 10.80 -7.41
C ASP A 108 -12.35 9.47 -7.82
N SER A 109 -11.15 9.21 -7.35
CA SER A 109 -10.35 8.02 -7.64
C SER A 109 -10.80 6.76 -6.89
N THR A 110 -11.77 6.90 -5.97
CA THR A 110 -12.30 5.86 -5.09
C THR A 110 -13.78 5.55 -5.32
N ALA A 111 -14.41 6.27 -6.24
CA ALA A 111 -15.86 6.21 -6.48
C ALA A 111 -16.67 6.35 -5.18
N GLY A 112 -16.34 7.37 -4.35
CA GLY A 112 -17.01 7.62 -3.08
C GLY A 112 -16.84 6.48 -2.09
N LEU A 113 -15.68 5.85 -2.06
CA LEU A 113 -15.40 4.66 -1.24
C LEU A 113 -16.48 3.58 -1.45
N ILE A 114 -16.74 3.23 -2.71
CA ILE A 114 -17.73 2.20 -3.05
C ILE A 114 -17.47 0.93 -2.23
N SER A 115 -18.54 0.35 -1.65
CA SER A 115 -18.42 -0.85 -0.84
C SER A 115 -17.99 -2.07 -1.66
N THR A 116 -17.30 -3.01 -1.02
CA THR A 116 -16.91 -4.30 -1.64
C THR A 116 -18.11 -5.03 -2.24
N LYS A 117 -19.28 -4.94 -1.59
CA LYS A 117 -20.51 -5.58 -2.07
C LYS A 117 -20.99 -4.99 -3.39
N GLU A 118 -21.06 -3.67 -3.50
CA GLU A 118 -21.45 -2.96 -4.73
C GLU A 118 -20.42 -3.20 -5.85
N ALA A 119 -19.14 -3.06 -5.54
CA ALA A 119 -18.04 -3.28 -6.48
C ALA A 119 -18.09 -4.71 -7.08
N ARG A 120 -18.39 -5.71 -6.26
CA ARG A 120 -18.53 -7.09 -6.72
C ARG A 120 -19.69 -7.25 -7.73
N VAL A 121 -20.83 -6.59 -7.49
CA VAL A 121 -21.96 -6.60 -8.43
C VAL A 121 -21.57 -5.95 -9.75
N LEU A 122 -20.93 -4.76 -9.70
CA LEU A 122 -20.48 -4.06 -10.91
C LEU A 122 -19.42 -4.85 -11.68
N THR A 123 -18.47 -5.49 -10.99
CA THR A 123 -17.44 -6.33 -11.63
C THR A 123 -18.08 -7.56 -12.31
N HIS A 124 -19.07 -8.19 -11.66
CA HIS A 124 -19.83 -9.29 -12.27
C HIS A 124 -20.60 -8.82 -13.51
N PHE A 125 -21.22 -7.64 -13.44
CA PHE A 125 -21.92 -7.04 -14.57
C PHE A 125 -20.97 -6.75 -15.75
N LEU A 126 -19.78 -6.19 -15.50
CA LEU A 126 -18.76 -5.97 -16.54
C LEU A 126 -18.30 -7.29 -17.16
N ASN A 127 -18.08 -8.35 -16.35
CA ASN A 127 -17.76 -9.66 -16.88
C ASN A 127 -18.85 -10.18 -17.83
N LYS A 128 -20.13 -10.05 -17.47
CA LYS A 128 -21.23 -10.48 -18.30
C LYS A 128 -21.32 -9.72 -19.63
N LYS A 129 -20.86 -8.47 -19.68
CA LYS A 129 -21.01 -7.57 -20.84
C LYS A 129 -19.75 -7.44 -21.69
N LEU A 130 -18.57 -7.44 -21.08
CA LEU A 130 -17.30 -7.11 -21.75
C LEU A 130 -16.26 -8.24 -21.69
N ALA A 131 -16.44 -9.28 -20.86
CA ALA A 131 -15.49 -10.38 -20.84
C ALA A 131 -15.47 -11.14 -22.16
N SER A 132 -14.30 -11.64 -22.50
CA SER A 132 -14.05 -12.44 -23.69
C SER A 132 -12.95 -13.47 -23.38
N ASP A 133 -12.51 -14.22 -24.38
CA ASP A 133 -11.33 -15.09 -24.25
C ASP A 133 -10.03 -14.31 -23.94
N PHE A 134 -10.05 -12.99 -24.17
CA PHE A 134 -8.88 -12.11 -23.99
C PHE A 134 -8.96 -11.17 -22.79
N VAL A 135 -10.14 -10.91 -22.24
CA VAL A 135 -10.35 -9.95 -21.15
C VAL A 135 -11.23 -10.55 -20.08
N ARG A 136 -10.78 -10.50 -18.83
CA ARG A 136 -11.55 -10.92 -17.65
C ARG A 136 -11.40 -9.96 -16.50
N PHE A 137 -12.49 -9.74 -15.77
CA PHE A 137 -12.56 -8.87 -14.62
C PHE A 137 -12.67 -9.70 -13.34
N TYR A 138 -11.93 -9.32 -12.30
CA TYR A 138 -11.92 -10.01 -11.02
C TYR A 138 -12.14 -8.99 -9.89
N SER A 139 -13.02 -9.35 -8.95
CA SER A 139 -13.32 -8.50 -7.82
C SER A 139 -12.23 -8.61 -6.75
N GLY A 140 -11.70 -7.48 -6.37
CA GLY A 140 -10.85 -7.29 -5.19
C GLY A 140 -11.68 -6.81 -4.00
N GLY A 141 -11.31 -5.67 -3.44
CA GLY A 141 -12.03 -5.01 -2.34
C GLY A 141 -12.34 -3.55 -2.66
N GLU A 142 -13.53 -3.10 -2.32
CA GLU A 142 -13.98 -1.72 -2.52
C GLU A 142 -13.79 -1.29 -4.00
N TYR A 143 -13.21 -0.11 -4.23
CA TYR A 143 -12.93 0.39 -5.58
C TYR A 143 -11.76 -0.33 -6.29
N ARG A 144 -10.98 -1.16 -5.59
CA ARG A 144 -9.78 -1.84 -6.09
C ARG A 144 -10.11 -3.25 -6.59
N ASN A 145 -9.93 -3.46 -7.87
CA ASN A 145 -10.26 -4.71 -8.58
C ASN A 145 -9.14 -5.05 -9.57
N VAL A 146 -9.29 -6.11 -10.34
CA VAL A 146 -8.28 -6.59 -11.29
C VAL A 146 -8.90 -6.84 -12.66
N VAL A 147 -8.17 -6.47 -13.70
CA VAL A 147 -8.43 -6.91 -15.07
C VAL A 147 -7.24 -7.72 -15.56
N VAL A 148 -7.50 -8.90 -16.12
CA VAL A 148 -6.48 -9.71 -16.79
C VAL A 148 -6.75 -9.68 -18.28
N ILE A 149 -5.71 -9.37 -19.06
CA ILE A 149 -5.77 -9.30 -20.52
C ILE A 149 -4.76 -10.30 -21.10
N LYS A 150 -5.19 -11.18 -22.00
CA LYS A 150 -4.28 -12.04 -22.77
C LYS A 150 -3.60 -11.21 -23.85
N ASP A 151 -2.26 -11.18 -23.80
CA ASP A 151 -1.41 -10.45 -24.76
C ASP A 151 -1.24 -11.31 -26.03
N ALA A 152 -2.33 -11.46 -26.79
CA ALA A 152 -2.35 -12.21 -28.03
C ALA A 152 -2.29 -11.26 -29.26
N HIS A 153 -1.65 -11.70 -30.34
CA HIS A 153 -1.61 -10.99 -31.63
C HIS A 153 -0.99 -9.58 -31.60
N GLY A 154 0.03 -9.37 -30.72
CA GLY A 154 0.72 -8.08 -30.68
C GLY A 154 -0.04 -7.00 -29.89
N PHE A 155 -1.02 -7.39 -29.07
CA PHE A 155 -1.66 -6.49 -28.11
C PHE A 155 -0.60 -6.03 -27.09
N ALA A 156 -0.03 -4.86 -27.32
CA ALA A 156 1.07 -4.34 -26.51
C ALA A 156 0.60 -3.69 -25.18
N ALA A 157 -0.38 -4.30 -24.50
CA ALA A 157 -0.97 -3.76 -23.26
C ALA A 157 0.06 -3.47 -22.18
N LEU A 158 1.11 -4.28 -22.10
CA LEU A 158 2.21 -4.08 -21.16
C LEU A 158 3.03 -2.81 -21.45
N SER A 159 3.08 -2.34 -22.69
CA SER A 159 3.89 -1.20 -23.11
C SER A 159 3.20 0.15 -22.98
N ALA A 160 1.91 0.16 -22.74
CA ALA A 160 1.17 1.41 -22.49
C ALA A 160 1.64 2.06 -21.18
N ARG A 161 1.78 3.37 -21.18
CA ARG A 161 2.06 4.13 -19.96
C ARG A 161 0.74 4.47 -19.29
N THR A 162 0.56 4.00 -18.08
CA THR A 162 -0.61 4.21 -17.24
C THR A 162 -0.23 4.97 -15.98
N GLN A 163 -1.22 5.54 -15.28
CA GLN A 163 -1.02 6.35 -14.09
C GLN A 163 -1.95 5.87 -12.97
N ASP A 164 -1.48 5.88 -11.73
CA ASP A 164 -2.32 5.65 -10.54
C ASP A 164 -3.40 6.74 -10.48
N PRO A 165 -4.69 6.41 -10.47
CA PRO A 165 -5.79 7.38 -10.48
C PRO A 165 -5.75 8.32 -9.26
N ARG A 166 -5.24 7.87 -8.13
CA ARG A 166 -5.11 8.67 -6.90
C ARG A 166 -4.14 9.85 -7.08
N MET A 167 -3.11 9.68 -7.94
CA MET A 167 -2.10 10.71 -8.22
C MET A 167 -2.54 11.71 -9.30
N VAL A 168 -3.66 11.47 -9.96
CA VAL A 168 -4.17 12.28 -11.06
C VAL A 168 -5.63 12.70 -10.87
N GLU A 169 -6.14 12.55 -9.67
CA GLU A 169 -7.47 13.04 -9.30
C GLU A 169 -7.58 14.56 -9.52
N GLY A 170 -8.75 15.02 -9.98
CA GLY A 170 -9.00 16.40 -10.34
C GLY A 170 -8.53 16.80 -11.76
N LYS A 171 -7.84 15.91 -12.48
CA LYS A 171 -7.36 16.21 -13.85
C LYS A 171 -8.36 15.81 -14.93
N VAL A 172 -8.24 16.48 -16.07
CA VAL A 172 -9.02 16.17 -17.27
C VAL A 172 -8.67 14.76 -17.76
N ILE A 173 -9.67 13.91 -17.96
CA ILE A 173 -9.52 12.51 -18.36
C ILE A 173 -8.64 12.36 -19.60
N GLN A 174 -8.85 13.18 -20.64
CA GLN A 174 -8.12 13.09 -21.91
C GLN A 174 -6.59 13.26 -21.74
N ASP A 175 -6.16 14.05 -20.75
CA ASP A 175 -4.74 14.31 -20.51
C ASP A 175 -4.03 13.15 -19.81
N ILE A 176 -4.79 12.34 -19.07
CA ILE A 176 -4.28 11.29 -18.17
C ILE A 176 -4.56 9.87 -18.64
N LEU A 177 -5.29 9.68 -19.75
CA LEU A 177 -5.53 8.37 -20.36
C LEU A 177 -4.22 7.62 -20.64
N PRO A 178 -4.24 6.27 -20.72
CA PRO A 178 -3.12 5.49 -21.19
C PRO A 178 -2.52 6.02 -22.49
N LYS A 179 -1.18 5.99 -22.62
CA LYS A 179 -0.45 6.51 -23.81
C LYS A 179 0.61 5.52 -24.28
N GLY A 180 0.77 5.40 -25.59
CA GLY A 180 1.78 4.57 -26.23
C GLY A 180 1.24 3.25 -26.78
N PRO A 181 2.10 2.28 -27.13
CA PRO A 181 1.63 1.03 -27.72
C PRO A 181 0.60 0.30 -26.85
N GLY A 182 -0.51 -0.12 -27.46
CA GLY A 182 -1.61 -0.84 -26.76
C GLY A 182 -2.62 0.06 -26.03
N ASP A 183 -2.43 1.38 -26.03
CA ASP A 183 -3.29 2.32 -25.32
C ASP A 183 -4.72 2.41 -25.88
N GLU A 184 -4.92 2.27 -27.20
CA GLU A 184 -6.23 2.35 -27.83
C GLU A 184 -7.18 1.27 -27.32
N ALA A 185 -6.70 0.03 -27.15
CA ALA A 185 -7.52 -1.06 -26.63
C ALA A 185 -7.87 -0.84 -25.15
N LEU A 186 -6.93 -0.31 -24.35
CA LEU A 186 -7.19 0.04 -22.95
C LEU A 186 -8.23 1.16 -22.85
N LYS A 187 -8.06 2.25 -23.64
CA LYS A 187 -9.02 3.36 -23.73
C LYS A 187 -10.40 2.85 -24.12
N LYS A 188 -10.45 2.00 -25.18
CA LYS A 188 -11.72 1.42 -25.62
C LYS A 188 -12.40 0.67 -24.48
N LEU A 189 -11.68 -0.20 -23.77
CA LEU A 189 -12.23 -0.96 -22.65
C LEU A 189 -12.74 -0.06 -21.52
N MET A 190 -11.99 1.01 -21.19
CA MET A 190 -12.38 1.99 -20.18
C MET A 190 -13.67 2.73 -20.57
N PHE A 191 -13.78 3.18 -21.82
CA PHE A 191 -14.97 3.88 -22.31
C PHE A 191 -16.18 2.97 -22.53
N ASP A 192 -15.98 1.73 -23.02
CA ASP A 192 -17.05 0.72 -23.11
C ASP A 192 -17.63 0.43 -21.71
N ALA A 193 -16.76 0.27 -20.72
CA ALA A 193 -17.20 0.10 -19.33
C ALA A 193 -17.96 1.34 -18.82
N LYS A 194 -17.49 2.57 -19.12
CA LYS A 194 -18.19 3.80 -18.75
C LYS A 194 -19.61 3.84 -19.30
N LEU A 195 -19.80 3.54 -20.58
CA LEU A 195 -21.12 3.50 -21.22
C LEU A 195 -22.10 2.53 -20.55
N LEU A 196 -21.58 1.43 -19.99
CA LEU A 196 -22.40 0.43 -19.30
C LEU A 196 -22.67 0.80 -17.84
N LEU A 197 -21.70 1.42 -17.18
CA LEU A 197 -21.76 1.71 -15.74
C LEU A 197 -22.60 2.96 -15.44
N GLN A 198 -22.62 3.96 -16.33
CA GLN A 198 -23.30 5.23 -16.08
C GLN A 198 -24.80 5.06 -15.79
N ASP A 199 -25.46 4.09 -16.44
CA ASP A 199 -26.89 3.83 -16.31
C ASP A 199 -27.20 2.61 -15.40
N HIS A 200 -26.19 2.04 -14.71
CA HIS A 200 -26.39 0.90 -13.83
C HIS A 200 -27.14 1.30 -12.56
N GLU A 201 -28.11 0.47 -12.14
CA GLU A 201 -28.99 0.78 -10.99
C GLU A 201 -28.24 1.14 -9.70
N ILE A 202 -27.11 0.49 -9.41
CA ILE A 202 -26.26 0.85 -8.27
C ILE A 202 -25.83 2.32 -8.36
N ASN A 203 -25.38 2.77 -9.53
CA ASN A 203 -24.92 4.14 -9.70
C ASN A 203 -26.08 5.16 -9.68
N GLN A 204 -27.26 4.78 -10.16
CA GLN A 204 -28.46 5.61 -10.01
C GLN A 204 -28.81 5.80 -8.53
N VAL A 205 -28.84 4.73 -7.75
CA VAL A 205 -29.09 4.78 -6.30
C VAL A 205 -28.02 5.62 -5.59
N ARG A 206 -26.73 5.47 -5.95
CA ARG A 206 -25.66 6.29 -5.35
C ARG A 206 -25.85 7.77 -5.63
N VAL A 207 -26.21 8.14 -6.86
CA VAL A 207 -26.48 9.54 -7.22
C VAL A 207 -27.70 10.08 -6.45
N ASP A 208 -28.78 9.30 -6.34
CA ASP A 208 -29.98 9.69 -5.58
C ASP A 208 -29.69 9.90 -4.09
N LEU A 209 -28.71 9.20 -3.55
CA LEU A 209 -28.22 9.35 -2.18
C LEU A 209 -27.15 10.44 -2.02
N GLY A 210 -26.80 11.16 -3.08
CA GLY A 210 -25.73 12.18 -3.07
C GLY A 210 -24.32 11.61 -2.96
N GLN A 211 -24.14 10.34 -3.32
CA GLN A 211 -22.83 9.67 -3.30
C GLN A 211 -22.20 9.69 -4.72
N ASN A 212 -20.88 9.69 -4.77
CA ASN A 212 -20.15 9.60 -6.04
C ASN A 212 -20.38 8.23 -6.71
N PRO A 213 -20.84 8.18 -7.99
CA PRO A 213 -21.06 6.93 -8.69
C PRO A 213 -19.75 6.27 -9.15
N ALA A 214 -19.72 4.95 -9.22
CA ALA A 214 -18.66 4.16 -9.83
C ALA A 214 -18.92 4.03 -11.35
N ASN A 215 -18.86 5.16 -12.05
CA ASN A 215 -19.34 5.26 -13.43
C ASN A 215 -18.25 5.04 -14.50
N MET A 216 -17.00 4.80 -14.08
CA MET A 216 -15.89 4.48 -14.99
C MET A 216 -14.93 3.51 -14.32
N ILE A 217 -14.22 2.71 -15.13
CA ILE A 217 -13.05 1.96 -14.66
C ILE A 217 -11.76 2.67 -15.04
N TRP A 218 -10.72 2.52 -14.20
CA TRP A 218 -9.38 3.03 -14.47
C TRP A 218 -8.36 1.89 -14.42
N LEU A 219 -7.62 1.70 -15.53
CA LEU A 219 -6.64 0.63 -15.68
C LEU A 219 -5.22 1.19 -15.52
N TRP A 220 -4.43 0.59 -14.62
CA TRP A 220 -3.07 1.05 -14.33
C TRP A 220 -2.19 -0.05 -13.73
N GLY A 221 -0.90 0.23 -13.56
CA GLY A 221 0.02 -0.62 -12.83
C GLY A 221 0.18 -2.02 -13.42
N GLN A 222 0.09 -2.13 -14.73
CA GLN A 222 0.12 -3.40 -15.44
C GLN A 222 1.43 -4.15 -15.29
N GLY A 223 1.33 -5.47 -15.37
CA GLY A 223 2.49 -6.34 -15.37
C GLY A 223 2.15 -7.79 -15.65
N ARG A 224 3.20 -8.60 -15.75
CA ARG A 224 3.14 -10.05 -15.97
C ARG A 224 3.38 -10.79 -14.65
N ARG A 225 3.18 -12.10 -14.69
CA ARG A 225 3.49 -12.99 -13.57
C ARG A 225 4.91 -12.74 -13.05
N PRO A 226 5.10 -12.39 -11.77
CA PRO A 226 6.44 -12.22 -11.21
C PRO A 226 7.07 -13.56 -10.85
N ALA A 227 8.40 -13.61 -10.90
CA ALA A 227 9.21 -14.73 -10.42
C ALA A 227 10.00 -14.28 -9.18
N LEU A 228 9.32 -14.06 -8.05
CA LEU A 228 9.97 -13.63 -6.81
C LEU A 228 10.63 -14.81 -6.10
N THR A 229 11.87 -14.63 -5.68
CA THR A 229 12.50 -15.58 -4.76
C THR A 229 11.79 -15.54 -3.40
N PRO A 230 11.30 -16.66 -2.87
CA PRO A 230 10.67 -16.69 -1.55
C PRO A 230 11.57 -16.10 -0.46
N LEU A 231 11.01 -15.27 0.43
CA LEU A 231 11.79 -14.59 1.46
C LEU A 231 12.47 -15.56 2.43
N LYS A 232 11.86 -16.72 2.69
CA LYS A 232 12.49 -17.78 3.50
C LYS A 232 13.81 -18.29 2.91
N GLU A 233 13.92 -18.29 1.57
CA GLU A 233 15.16 -18.70 0.87
C GLU A 233 16.22 -17.58 0.91
N LYS A 234 15.77 -16.31 0.92
CA LYS A 234 16.67 -15.16 1.00
C LYS A 234 17.27 -14.98 2.40
N TYR A 235 16.47 -15.18 3.46
CA TYR A 235 16.82 -14.77 4.84
C TYR A 235 16.85 -15.92 5.85
N GLY A 236 16.51 -17.15 5.44
CA GLY A 236 16.68 -18.37 6.25
C GLY A 236 15.69 -18.55 7.40
N PHE A 237 14.63 -17.73 7.53
CA PHE A 237 13.56 -18.02 8.50
C PHE A 237 12.65 -19.16 7.99
N GLN A 238 11.95 -19.85 8.90
CA GLN A 238 11.14 -21.01 8.51
C GLN A 238 9.74 -20.59 8.04
N SER A 239 9.17 -19.58 8.67
CA SER A 239 7.80 -19.14 8.39
C SER A 239 7.64 -17.65 8.60
N GLY A 240 6.72 -17.02 7.84
CA GLY A 240 6.43 -15.61 8.01
C GLY A 240 5.03 -15.23 7.56
N ALA A 241 4.58 -14.04 7.95
CA ALA A 241 3.28 -13.48 7.58
C ALA A 241 3.36 -11.98 7.30
N ILE A 242 2.50 -11.48 6.42
CA ILE A 242 2.20 -10.06 6.26
C ILE A 242 0.75 -9.82 6.71
N LEU A 243 0.57 -8.91 7.66
CA LEU A 243 -0.70 -8.45 8.18
C LEU A 243 -0.99 -7.09 7.57
N ALA A 244 -2.06 -6.96 6.81
CA ALA A 244 -2.40 -5.73 6.11
C ALA A 244 -3.90 -5.66 5.78
N ALA A 245 -4.38 -4.42 5.52
CA ALA A 245 -5.70 -4.18 4.94
C ALA A 245 -5.64 -4.10 3.41
N ARG A 246 -4.46 -3.87 2.81
CA ARG A 246 -4.31 -3.56 1.39
C ARG A 246 -3.94 -4.77 0.55
N GLU A 247 -4.62 -4.89 -0.58
CA GLU A 247 -4.56 -6.01 -1.51
C GLU A 247 -3.13 -6.28 -1.99
N TYR A 248 -2.37 -5.25 -2.33
CA TYR A 248 -1.01 -5.42 -2.82
C TYR A 248 -0.05 -6.03 -1.79
N ALA A 249 -0.25 -5.69 -0.51
CA ALA A 249 0.58 -6.24 0.55
C ALA A 249 0.26 -7.72 0.78
N LEU A 250 -1.01 -8.09 0.70
CA LEU A 250 -1.48 -9.47 0.77
C LEU A 250 -1.02 -10.28 -0.45
N GLY A 251 -1.11 -9.69 -1.65
CA GLY A 251 -0.59 -10.29 -2.88
C GLY A 251 0.93 -10.50 -2.82
N LEU A 252 1.66 -9.50 -2.30
CA LEU A 252 3.11 -9.64 -2.10
C LEU A 252 3.43 -10.75 -1.09
N ALA A 253 2.65 -10.90 -0.02
CA ALA A 253 2.81 -12.00 0.92
C ALA A 253 2.76 -13.35 0.18
N ARG A 254 1.72 -13.59 -0.63
CA ARG A 254 1.56 -14.82 -1.39
C ARG A 254 2.72 -15.07 -2.35
N LEU A 255 3.11 -14.05 -3.11
CA LEU A 255 4.19 -14.15 -4.10
C LEU A 255 5.57 -14.34 -3.47
N SER A 256 5.77 -13.82 -2.27
CA SER A 256 7.03 -13.94 -1.51
C SER A 256 7.11 -15.19 -0.62
N GLY A 257 6.09 -16.06 -0.68
CA GLY A 257 6.01 -17.29 0.13
C GLY A 257 5.67 -17.05 1.61
N LEU A 258 5.06 -15.91 1.94
CA LEU A 258 4.55 -15.59 3.25
C LEU A 258 3.04 -15.86 3.36
N THR A 259 2.57 -16.05 4.58
CA THR A 259 1.13 -16.09 4.87
C THR A 259 0.54 -14.70 4.74
N ALA A 260 -0.49 -14.54 3.91
CA ALA A 260 -1.26 -13.31 3.82
C ALA A 260 -2.35 -13.30 4.91
N VAL A 261 -2.33 -12.32 5.80
CA VAL A 261 -3.32 -12.15 6.87
C VAL A 261 -4.07 -10.85 6.62
N GLU A 262 -5.29 -10.97 6.10
CA GLU A 262 -6.14 -9.83 5.82
C GLU A 262 -6.76 -9.28 7.11
N VAL A 263 -6.48 -8.01 7.42
CA VAL A 263 -7.10 -7.27 8.51
C VAL A 263 -7.97 -6.17 7.90
N ARG A 264 -9.24 -6.46 7.68
CA ARG A 264 -10.17 -5.53 7.01
C ARG A 264 -10.45 -4.32 7.86
N GLN A 265 -10.46 -3.15 7.20
CA GLN A 265 -10.79 -1.86 7.77
C GLN A 265 -12.18 -1.38 7.37
N GLU A 266 -12.71 -1.85 6.24
CA GLU A 266 -14.03 -1.45 5.70
C GLU A 266 -15.14 -1.58 6.75
N GLY A 267 -15.88 -0.50 6.97
CA GLY A 267 -17.02 -0.46 7.89
C GLY A 267 -16.66 -0.47 9.37
N LEU A 268 -15.40 -0.24 9.73
CA LEU A 268 -14.94 -0.19 11.12
C LEU A 268 -14.51 1.21 11.53
N GLU A 269 -14.72 1.54 12.79
CA GLU A 269 -14.03 2.64 13.44
C GLU A 269 -12.53 2.32 13.54
N PHE A 270 -11.67 3.35 13.51
CA PHE A 270 -10.22 3.13 13.45
C PHE A 270 -9.67 2.36 14.65
N HIS A 271 -10.22 2.55 15.84
CA HIS A 271 -9.81 1.80 17.04
C HIS A 271 -10.15 0.31 16.93
N GLU A 272 -11.30 -0.05 16.34
CA GLU A 272 -11.71 -1.45 16.12
C GLU A 272 -10.77 -2.14 15.12
N TYR A 273 -10.37 -1.40 14.06
CA TYR A 273 -9.34 -1.88 13.14
C TYR A 273 -8.01 -2.15 13.85
N CYS A 274 -7.57 -1.23 14.73
CA CYS A 274 -6.35 -1.42 15.52
C CYS A 274 -6.43 -2.66 16.43
N GLU A 275 -7.57 -2.89 17.09
CA GLU A 275 -7.78 -4.08 17.92
C GLU A 275 -7.72 -5.37 17.10
N ARG A 276 -8.31 -5.39 15.89
CA ARG A 276 -8.19 -6.54 14.97
C ARG A 276 -6.75 -6.76 14.53
N MET A 277 -6.01 -5.69 14.24
CA MET A 277 -4.59 -5.77 13.88
C MET A 277 -3.76 -6.37 15.02
N VAL A 278 -4.01 -5.96 16.26
CA VAL A 278 -3.35 -6.50 17.45
C VAL A 278 -3.66 -7.98 17.65
N LYS A 279 -4.93 -8.38 17.49
CA LYS A 279 -5.31 -9.78 17.56
C LYS A 279 -4.57 -10.61 16.51
N ALA A 280 -4.59 -10.16 15.25
CA ALA A 280 -3.88 -10.82 14.16
C ALA A 280 -2.36 -10.87 14.40
N PHE A 281 -1.78 -9.81 14.97
CA PHE A 281 -0.36 -9.80 15.35
C PHE A 281 -0.04 -10.89 16.38
N HIS A 282 -0.80 -11.00 17.45
CA HIS A 282 -0.56 -12.01 18.47
C HIS A 282 -0.71 -13.43 17.93
N GLU A 283 -1.74 -13.71 17.14
CA GLU A 283 -1.93 -15.01 16.50
C GLU A 283 -0.75 -15.33 15.55
N ALA A 284 -0.34 -14.37 14.74
CA ALA A 284 0.76 -14.58 13.78
C ALA A 284 2.11 -14.76 14.47
N ILE A 285 2.45 -13.96 15.50
CA ILE A 285 3.78 -14.00 16.12
C ILE A 285 4.00 -15.26 16.97
N GLU A 286 2.94 -15.93 17.42
CA GLU A 286 3.04 -17.24 18.08
C GLU A 286 3.55 -18.30 17.11
N GLU A 287 3.02 -18.32 15.89
CA GLU A 287 3.30 -19.37 14.89
C GLU A 287 4.44 -19.04 13.93
N LYS A 288 4.70 -17.77 13.66
CA LYS A 288 5.65 -17.32 12.61
C LYS A 288 6.94 -16.77 13.20
N ASP A 289 8.04 -16.97 12.47
CA ASP A 289 9.35 -16.41 12.85
C ASP A 289 9.51 -14.95 12.39
N PHE A 290 8.84 -14.58 11.29
CA PHE A 290 8.87 -13.25 10.73
C PHE A 290 7.46 -12.72 10.52
N VAL A 291 7.14 -11.57 11.12
CA VAL A 291 5.83 -10.92 11.01
C VAL A 291 6.01 -9.49 10.53
N VAL A 292 5.33 -9.17 9.44
CA VAL A 292 5.26 -7.82 8.89
C VAL A 292 3.88 -7.24 9.18
N VAL A 293 3.84 -6.08 9.83
CA VAL A 293 2.60 -5.33 10.09
C VAL A 293 2.62 -4.07 9.23
N VAL A 294 1.65 -3.90 8.33
CA VAL A 294 1.58 -2.77 7.42
C VAL A 294 0.33 -1.94 7.71
N LEU A 295 0.53 -0.70 8.11
CA LEU A 295 -0.51 0.27 8.50
C LEU A 295 -0.51 1.44 7.53
N HIS A 296 -1.66 1.76 6.93
CA HIS A 296 -1.77 2.72 5.81
C HIS A 296 -2.48 4.03 6.18
N SER A 297 -3.03 4.14 7.37
CA SER A 297 -3.91 5.25 7.72
C SER A 297 -3.24 6.63 7.62
N ALA A 298 -1.94 6.72 7.91
CA ALA A 298 -1.18 7.96 7.76
C ALA A 298 -0.99 8.34 6.27
N GLU A 299 -0.75 7.35 5.39
CA GLU A 299 -0.70 7.56 3.93
C GLU A 299 -2.04 8.05 3.39
N GLU A 300 -3.13 7.41 3.79
CA GLU A 300 -4.48 7.77 3.35
C GLU A 300 -4.85 9.19 3.73
N ALA A 301 -4.58 9.57 4.98
CA ALA A 301 -4.77 10.93 5.45
C ALA A 301 -3.93 11.95 4.65
N SER A 302 -2.69 11.59 4.30
CA SER A 302 -1.83 12.44 3.45
C SER A 302 -2.40 12.63 2.06
N LEU A 303 -2.83 11.56 1.39
CA LEU A 303 -3.42 11.65 0.05
C LEU A 303 -4.74 12.41 0.04
N ALA A 304 -5.50 12.37 1.14
CA ALA A 304 -6.68 13.19 1.34
C ALA A 304 -6.34 14.67 1.65
N GLY A 305 -5.09 14.97 2.00
CA GLY A 305 -4.67 16.31 2.45
C GLY A 305 -5.14 16.64 3.87
N ASP A 306 -5.46 15.63 4.68
CA ASP A 306 -5.95 15.79 6.04
C ASP A 306 -4.85 15.58 7.08
N LEU A 307 -4.16 16.66 7.41
CA LEU A 307 -3.06 16.65 8.38
C LEU A 307 -3.54 16.30 9.81
N SER A 308 -4.76 16.68 10.17
CA SER A 308 -5.34 16.36 11.48
C SER A 308 -5.64 14.87 11.61
N ALA A 309 -6.25 14.27 10.59
CA ALA A 309 -6.48 12.83 10.52
C ALA A 309 -5.15 12.05 10.56
N LYS A 310 -4.10 12.57 9.89
CA LYS A 310 -2.77 11.95 9.93
C LYS A 310 -2.21 11.90 11.35
N VAL A 311 -2.20 13.02 12.07
CA VAL A 311 -1.75 13.07 13.47
C VAL A 311 -2.57 12.14 14.35
N SER A 312 -3.90 12.18 14.25
CA SER A 312 -4.80 11.34 15.04
C SER A 312 -4.58 9.84 14.76
N SER A 313 -4.38 9.46 13.49
CA SER A 313 -4.11 8.07 13.13
C SER A 313 -2.77 7.56 13.65
N LEU A 314 -1.73 8.42 13.68
CA LEU A 314 -0.44 8.09 14.26
C LEU A 314 -0.55 7.90 15.78
N GLU A 315 -1.24 8.80 16.50
CA GLU A 315 -1.46 8.67 17.95
C GLU A 315 -2.24 7.40 18.31
N ALA A 316 -3.31 7.11 17.57
CA ALA A 316 -4.09 5.90 17.78
C ALA A 316 -3.29 4.63 17.47
N THR A 317 -2.50 4.62 16.38
CA THR A 317 -1.59 3.53 16.06
C THR A 317 -0.56 3.29 17.16
N ASP A 318 0.05 4.37 17.67
CA ASP A 318 1.03 4.28 18.77
C ASP A 318 0.38 3.70 20.03
N PHE A 319 -0.81 4.18 20.37
CA PHE A 319 -1.53 3.79 21.58
C PHE A 319 -2.07 2.37 21.51
N PHE A 320 -2.80 2.00 20.43
CA PHE A 320 -3.48 0.72 20.36
C PHE A 320 -2.57 -0.41 19.84
N VAL A 321 -1.74 -0.17 18.81
CA VAL A 321 -0.97 -1.22 18.15
C VAL A 321 0.45 -1.31 18.70
N LEU A 322 1.20 -0.19 18.68
CA LEU A 322 2.62 -0.22 19.06
C LEU A 322 2.83 -0.47 20.55
N SER A 323 1.88 -0.07 21.42
CA SER A 323 1.91 -0.45 22.84
C SER A 323 1.90 -1.97 23.03
N LYS A 324 1.12 -2.70 22.25
CA LYS A 324 1.02 -4.16 22.35
C LYS A 324 2.24 -4.87 21.77
N ILE A 325 2.81 -4.34 20.69
CA ILE A 325 4.10 -4.81 20.17
C ILE A 325 5.22 -4.58 21.22
N ARG A 326 5.21 -3.42 21.88
CA ARG A 326 6.14 -3.13 22.97
C ARG A 326 5.98 -4.12 24.13
N GLU A 327 4.76 -4.37 24.59
CA GLU A 327 4.47 -5.36 25.64
C GLU A 327 5.00 -6.76 25.24
N TYR A 328 4.84 -7.14 23.97
CA TYR A 328 5.38 -8.39 23.45
C TYR A 328 6.91 -8.44 23.52
N LEU A 329 7.60 -7.39 23.06
CA LEU A 329 9.07 -7.30 23.10
C LEU A 329 9.62 -7.36 24.52
N GLN A 330 8.97 -6.70 25.47
CA GLN A 330 9.39 -6.72 26.88
C GLN A 330 9.29 -8.11 27.51
N LYS A 331 8.35 -8.95 27.05
CA LYS A 331 8.20 -10.34 27.50
C LYS A 331 9.07 -11.33 26.73
N ASN A 332 9.55 -10.95 25.52
CA ASN A 332 10.26 -11.83 24.59
C ASN A 332 11.60 -11.22 24.18
N MET A 333 12.58 -11.24 25.08
CA MET A 333 13.92 -10.64 24.90
C MET A 333 14.71 -11.19 23.69
N GLU A 334 14.30 -12.32 23.14
CA GLU A 334 14.88 -12.93 21.93
C GLU A 334 14.29 -12.34 20.63
N ALA A 335 13.25 -11.51 20.72
CA ALA A 335 12.65 -10.89 19.55
C ALA A 335 13.43 -9.63 19.11
N ARG A 336 13.29 -9.29 17.82
CA ARG A 336 13.83 -8.07 17.21
C ARG A 336 12.74 -7.36 16.43
N LEU A 337 12.64 -6.04 16.59
CA LEU A 337 11.70 -5.17 15.87
C LEU A 337 12.47 -4.17 15.03
N ILE A 338 12.00 -3.95 13.80
CA ILE A 338 12.27 -2.76 13.01
C ILE A 338 10.94 -2.04 12.76
N VAL A 339 10.90 -0.73 12.98
CA VAL A 339 9.77 0.13 12.63
C VAL A 339 10.22 1.25 11.71
N THR A 340 9.48 1.50 10.63
CA THR A 340 9.76 2.56 9.65
C THR A 340 8.49 3.10 9.01
N PRO A 341 8.43 4.41 8.68
CA PRO A 341 7.41 4.98 7.79
C PRO A 341 7.49 4.49 6.35
N GLY A 342 8.60 3.90 5.95
CA GLY A 342 8.87 3.46 4.59
C GLY A 342 9.20 4.61 3.63
N PHE A 343 8.40 5.67 3.63
CA PHE A 343 8.53 6.84 2.76
C PHE A 343 7.88 8.09 3.38
N THR A 344 8.20 9.24 2.81
CA THR A 344 7.56 10.52 3.15
C THR A 344 6.35 10.74 2.22
N ALA A 345 5.20 11.03 2.82
CA ALA A 345 3.96 11.39 2.12
C ALA A 345 3.47 12.76 2.58
N PRO A 346 3.90 13.85 1.94
CA PRO A 346 3.51 15.19 2.35
C PRO A 346 2.02 15.43 2.14
N SER A 347 1.31 15.78 3.21
CA SER A 347 -0.14 16.03 3.19
C SER A 347 -0.51 17.23 2.32
N GLU A 348 0.37 18.25 2.26
CA GLU A 348 0.18 19.42 1.38
C GLU A 348 0.23 19.04 -0.10
N ASP A 349 1.17 18.15 -0.48
CA ASP A 349 1.38 17.74 -1.86
C ASP A 349 0.39 16.64 -2.31
N ARG A 350 -0.31 15.99 -1.36
CA ARG A 350 -1.17 14.81 -1.59
C ARG A 350 -0.47 13.73 -2.42
N GLY A 351 0.78 13.45 -2.07
CA GLY A 351 1.65 12.59 -2.89
C GLY A 351 2.81 12.01 -2.09
N TYR A 352 3.86 11.63 -2.79
CA TYR A 352 5.03 10.96 -2.22
C TYR A 352 6.30 11.76 -2.44
N SER A 353 7.25 11.70 -1.49
CA SER A 353 8.58 12.30 -1.58
C SER A 353 9.67 11.24 -1.44
N ARG A 354 10.81 11.48 -2.12
CA ARG A 354 11.99 10.59 -2.10
C ARG A 354 12.96 10.88 -0.96
N GLU A 355 12.54 11.65 0.01
CA GLU A 355 13.36 11.92 1.20
C GLU A 355 13.55 10.63 2.00
N PRO A 356 14.73 10.42 2.61
CA PRO A 356 14.95 9.29 3.51
C PRO A 356 13.98 9.32 4.69
N ALA A 357 13.41 8.16 5.01
CA ALA A 357 12.57 7.99 6.19
C ALA A 357 13.39 7.49 7.39
N PRO A 358 13.03 7.82 8.63
CA PRO A 358 13.63 7.23 9.81
C PRO A 358 13.27 5.74 9.91
N PHE A 359 14.12 4.98 10.59
CA PHE A 359 13.76 3.69 11.14
C PHE A 359 14.32 3.56 12.55
N ALA A 360 13.67 2.76 13.38
CA ALA A 360 14.21 2.36 14.68
C ALA A 360 14.28 0.83 14.73
N MET A 361 15.37 0.34 15.31
CA MET A 361 15.59 -1.10 15.54
C MET A 361 15.80 -1.34 17.03
N ILE A 362 15.09 -2.33 17.60
CA ILE A 362 15.19 -2.69 19.02
C ILE A 362 15.10 -4.21 19.20
N GLY A 363 15.68 -4.74 20.24
CA GLY A 363 15.59 -6.14 20.65
C GLY A 363 16.95 -6.81 20.81
N LYS A 364 17.00 -8.12 20.62
CA LYS A 364 18.20 -8.92 20.87
C LYS A 364 19.43 -8.39 20.11
N ASN A 365 20.54 -8.19 20.84
CA ASN A 365 21.81 -7.71 20.32
C ASN A 365 21.77 -6.29 19.70
N VAL A 366 20.73 -5.51 20.02
CA VAL A 366 20.65 -4.10 19.64
C VAL A 366 21.00 -3.26 20.86
N PHE A 367 22.05 -2.47 20.76
CA PHE A 367 22.48 -1.55 21.82
C PHE A 367 21.96 -0.15 21.49
N PRO A 368 21.32 0.53 22.46
CA PRO A 368 20.80 1.89 22.25
C PRO A 368 21.88 2.85 21.77
N ASP A 369 21.46 3.81 20.95
CA ASP A 369 22.21 5.03 20.64
C ASP A 369 21.66 6.23 21.45
N ASP A 370 22.15 7.45 21.17
CA ASP A 370 21.79 8.65 21.92
C ASP A 370 20.48 9.31 21.39
N VAL A 371 19.74 8.66 20.48
CA VAL A 371 18.53 9.23 19.87
C VAL A 371 17.31 8.93 20.75
N GLU A 372 16.72 9.96 21.34
CA GLU A 372 15.59 9.82 22.27
C GLU A 372 14.22 9.83 21.60
N LYS A 373 14.10 10.40 20.38
CA LYS A 373 12.83 10.59 19.69
C LYS A 373 12.85 9.94 18.31
N PHE A 374 11.73 9.37 17.93
CA PHE A 374 11.48 8.88 16.58
C PHE A 374 10.84 9.99 15.73
N THR A 375 11.65 10.80 15.09
CA THR A 375 11.22 11.85 14.15
C THR A 375 12.21 11.98 13.01
N GLU A 376 11.82 12.62 11.91
CA GLU A 376 12.68 12.90 10.75
C GLU A 376 13.92 13.73 11.18
N LEU A 377 13.69 14.72 12.04
CA LEU A 377 14.74 15.61 12.49
C LEU A 377 15.74 14.89 13.42
N ALA A 378 15.25 14.07 14.35
CA ALA A 378 16.09 13.33 15.29
C ALA A 378 16.90 12.22 14.61
N ALA A 379 16.38 11.59 13.57
CA ALA A 379 17.07 10.56 12.82
C ALA A 379 18.12 11.09 11.83
N LYS A 380 17.96 12.33 11.36
CA LYS A 380 18.82 12.94 10.32
C LYS A 380 20.33 12.95 10.66
N PRO A 381 20.77 13.28 11.90
CA PRO A 381 22.18 13.27 12.27
C PRO A 381 22.75 11.88 12.52
N SER A 382 21.94 10.82 12.60
CA SER A 382 22.42 9.44 12.83
C SER A 382 23.47 9.03 11.82
N GLU A 383 24.50 8.33 12.28
CA GLU A 383 25.52 7.70 11.43
C GLU A 383 24.97 6.45 10.71
N LEU A 384 23.90 5.86 11.23
CA LEU A 384 23.26 4.67 10.65
C LEU A 384 22.38 5.07 9.46
N LYS A 385 23.01 5.20 8.29
CA LYS A 385 22.36 5.53 7.01
C LYS A 385 22.47 4.35 6.08
N LEU A 386 21.32 3.73 5.79
CA LEU A 386 21.28 2.60 4.86
C LEU A 386 21.35 3.12 3.43
N GLY A 387 22.41 2.73 2.72
CA GLY A 387 22.66 3.17 1.34
C GLY A 387 21.81 2.45 0.32
N ARG A 388 21.37 1.22 0.64
CA ARG A 388 20.52 0.39 -0.22
C ARG A 388 19.30 -0.09 0.56
N PRO A 389 18.10 -0.12 -0.06
CA PRO A 389 16.88 -0.58 0.59
C PRO A 389 17.00 -1.98 1.23
N ALA A 390 17.66 -2.92 0.55
CA ALA A 390 17.82 -4.30 1.04
C ALA A 390 18.57 -4.39 2.38
N GLU A 391 19.43 -3.42 2.71
CA GLU A 391 20.16 -3.39 3.98
C GLU A 391 19.24 -3.31 5.21
N LEU A 392 17.98 -2.89 5.04
CA LEU A 392 17.00 -2.89 6.13
C LEU A 392 16.73 -4.31 6.65
N MET A 393 16.72 -5.31 5.78
CA MET A 393 16.52 -6.71 6.14
C MET A 393 17.80 -7.39 6.65
N ASP A 394 18.96 -6.79 6.43
CA ASP A 394 20.26 -7.31 6.90
C ASP A 394 20.54 -6.91 8.36
N LEU A 395 19.73 -5.99 8.93
CA LEU A 395 19.81 -5.54 10.33
C LEU A 395 19.24 -6.59 11.29
#